data_a9dd4ab9ad79918030910160df747374
#
_entry.id   a9dd4ab9ad79918030910160df747374
#
_cell.length_a   1.000
_cell.length_b   1.000
_cell.length_c   1.000
_cell.angle_alpha   90.00
_cell.angle_beta   90.00
_cell.angle_gamma   90.00
#
_symmetry.space_group_name_H-M   'P 1'
#
loop_
_entity.id
_entity.type
_entity.pdbx_description
1 polymer ?
#
loop_
_entity_poly.entity_id
_entity_poly.type
_entity_poly.pdbx_seq_one_letter_code
_entity_poly.pdbx_strand_id
1 'polypeptide(L)'
;IDYFGASIKSASNMDYSYSTMYSLVKHFSHVIPVLHDMYYNPSFPDDETEKYKNLNIQKLKEELTKNEVLAYRQITEEIYGKTHPYGYNSTQSDYELLSTSMLKAHFDHYYGSDNCHIFISGRITDDVRKMTSDLFGSVSINTKKKDLTLSTPDIVARKINISTKNEHQCALKTGRHLFNKNHPDHAAFFLLRIGI
;
A
#
# COMPACT_ATOMS: atom_id res chain seq x y z
N ILE A 1 5.99 9.78 20.59
CA ILE A 1 5.12 8.57 20.55
C ILE A 1 5.74 7.50 21.43
N ASP A 2 7.02 7.18 21.28
CA ASP A 2 7.75 6.15 22.04
C ASP A 2 7.74 6.41 23.54
N TYR A 3 7.80 7.68 23.96
CA TYR A 3 7.67 8.09 25.37
C TYR A 3 6.37 7.59 26.02
N PHE A 4 5.30 7.47 25.27
CA PHE A 4 4.00 6.94 25.73
C PHE A 4 3.86 5.42 25.57
N GLY A 5 4.91 4.71 25.14
CA GLY A 5 4.84 3.30 24.81
C GLY A 5 3.86 3.02 23.66
N ALA A 6 3.65 3.99 22.79
CA ALA A 6 2.78 3.89 21.64
C ALA A 6 3.59 3.70 20.35
N SER A 7 2.96 3.19 19.30
CA SER A 7 3.57 3.09 17.98
C SER A 7 2.57 3.43 16.88
N ILE A 8 3.05 4.09 15.83
CA ILE A 8 2.31 4.31 14.59
C ILE A 8 3.11 3.67 13.46
N LYS A 9 2.44 2.83 12.66
CA LYS A 9 3.02 2.17 11.49
C LYS A 9 2.11 2.40 10.30
N SER A 10 2.68 2.84 9.19
CA SER A 10 1.96 3.02 7.94
C SER A 10 2.43 2.02 6.91
N ALA A 11 1.50 1.55 6.09
CA ALA A 11 1.77 0.68 4.95
C ALA A 11 0.76 0.96 3.84
N SER A 12 1.10 0.56 2.64
CA SER A 12 0.22 0.64 1.47
C SER A 12 0.28 -0.66 0.67
N ASN A 13 -0.78 -0.95 0.00
CA ASN A 13 -0.87 -1.98 -1.04
C ASN A 13 -1.44 -1.35 -2.32
N MET A 14 -1.83 -2.17 -3.28
CA MET A 14 -2.35 -1.70 -4.57
C MET A 14 -3.73 -1.03 -4.46
N ASP A 15 -4.51 -1.32 -3.43
CA ASP A 15 -5.91 -0.88 -3.29
C ASP A 15 -6.09 0.21 -2.25
N TYR A 16 -5.30 0.21 -1.17
CA TYR A 16 -5.44 1.15 -0.06
C TYR A 16 -4.13 1.35 0.71
N SER A 17 -4.05 2.50 1.36
CA SER A 17 -3.04 2.78 2.38
C SER A 17 -3.69 2.76 3.75
N TYR A 18 -2.95 2.37 4.76
CA TYR A 18 -3.44 2.36 6.14
C TYR A 18 -2.33 2.72 7.13
N SER A 19 -2.74 3.29 8.24
CA SER A 19 -1.88 3.46 9.41
C SER A 19 -2.52 2.76 10.60
N THR A 20 -1.70 2.06 11.36
CA THR A 20 -2.11 1.40 12.60
C THR A 20 -1.41 2.06 13.76
N MET A 21 -2.21 2.56 14.70
CA MET A 21 -1.74 3.12 15.96
C MET A 21 -2.01 2.14 17.09
N TYR A 22 -0.98 1.80 17.85
CA TYR A 22 -1.11 1.08 19.11
C TYR A 22 -0.81 2.01 20.26
N SER A 23 -1.70 2.06 21.25
CA SER A 23 -1.57 2.94 22.41
C SER A 23 -2.28 2.35 23.62
N LEU A 24 -1.75 2.60 24.80
CA LEU A 24 -2.50 2.39 26.04
C LEU A 24 -3.64 3.41 26.15
N VAL A 25 -4.80 3.00 26.69
CA VAL A 25 -5.97 3.87 26.82
C VAL A 25 -5.63 5.16 27.61
N LYS A 26 -4.82 5.06 28.66
CA LYS A 26 -4.38 6.23 29.47
C LYS A 26 -3.56 7.26 28.70
N HIS A 27 -2.95 6.88 27.59
CA HIS A 27 -2.13 7.75 26.75
C HIS A 27 -2.78 8.10 25.41
N PHE A 28 -3.97 7.58 25.14
CA PHE A 28 -4.67 7.77 23.86
C PHE A 28 -4.84 9.25 23.52
N SER A 29 -5.21 10.08 24.50
CA SER A 29 -5.40 11.54 24.32
C SER A 29 -4.13 12.28 23.88
N HIS A 30 -2.95 11.76 24.19
CA HIS A 30 -1.68 12.35 23.77
C HIS A 30 -1.23 11.89 22.38
N VAL A 31 -1.64 10.69 21.96
CA VAL A 31 -1.15 10.05 20.74
C VAL A 31 -2.06 10.29 19.55
N ILE A 32 -3.39 10.29 19.75
CA ILE A 32 -4.35 10.45 18.65
C ILE A 32 -4.24 11.79 17.92
N PRO A 33 -3.92 12.94 18.56
CA PRO A 33 -3.70 14.19 17.84
C PRO A 33 -2.49 14.13 16.90
N VAL A 34 -1.45 13.35 17.25
CA VAL A 34 -0.29 13.15 16.37
C VAL A 34 -0.68 12.38 15.11
N LEU A 35 -1.48 11.32 15.27
CA LEU A 35 -2.00 10.58 14.12
C LEU A 35 -2.86 11.48 13.22
N HIS A 36 -3.70 12.33 13.82
CA HIS A 36 -4.52 13.29 13.10
C HIS A 36 -3.65 14.26 12.30
N ASP A 37 -2.63 14.85 12.93
CA ASP A 37 -1.72 15.81 12.28
C ASP A 37 -0.96 15.17 11.10
N MET A 38 -0.49 13.93 11.25
CA MET A 38 0.14 13.17 10.17
C MET A 38 -0.77 13.00 8.93
N TYR A 39 -2.09 12.90 9.14
CA TYR A 39 -3.05 12.71 8.05
C TYR A 39 -3.56 14.00 7.43
N TYR A 40 -3.60 15.09 8.18
CA TYR A 40 -4.20 16.34 7.70
C TYR A 40 -3.19 17.45 7.41
N ASN A 41 -2.00 17.37 7.99
CA ASN A 41 -0.96 18.37 7.84
C ASN A 41 0.42 17.77 7.52
N PRO A 42 0.54 16.85 6.53
CA PRO A 42 1.83 16.23 6.21
C PRO A 42 2.80 17.28 5.66
N SER A 43 4.01 17.30 6.19
CA SER A 43 5.03 18.31 5.83
C SER A 43 5.85 17.94 4.59
N PHE A 44 6.05 16.65 4.33
CA PHE A 44 6.91 16.12 3.23
C PHE A 44 8.28 16.81 3.17
N PRO A 45 9.17 16.70 4.18
CA PRO A 45 10.48 17.33 4.14
C PRO A 45 11.34 16.78 2.99
N ASP A 46 12.08 17.67 2.31
CA ASP A 46 12.89 17.29 1.15
C ASP A 46 14.01 16.31 1.54
N ASP A 47 14.65 16.50 2.69
CA ASP A 47 15.71 15.62 3.19
C ASP A 47 15.20 14.22 3.53
N GLU A 48 14.00 14.09 4.09
CA GLU A 48 13.36 12.80 4.35
C GLU A 48 12.91 12.13 3.03
N THR A 49 12.45 12.91 2.07
CA THR A 49 12.13 12.41 0.73
C THR A 49 13.37 11.83 0.05
N GLU A 50 14.50 12.50 0.10
CA GLU A 50 15.77 11.99 -0.47
C GLU A 50 16.28 10.74 0.27
N LYS A 51 16.20 10.69 1.59
CA LYS A 51 16.53 9.48 2.37
C LYS A 51 15.64 8.30 1.95
N TYR A 52 14.33 8.53 1.80
CA TYR A 52 13.38 7.52 1.36
C TYR A 52 13.72 6.99 -0.03
N LYS A 53 14.02 7.86 -0.99
CA LYS A 53 14.43 7.48 -2.35
C LYS A 53 15.64 6.56 -2.32
N ASN A 54 16.72 7.01 -1.67
CA ASN A 54 17.97 6.27 -1.59
C ASN A 54 17.79 4.88 -0.95
N LEU A 55 17.03 4.81 0.15
CA LEU A 55 16.74 3.55 0.82
C LEU A 55 15.96 2.58 -0.09
N ASN A 56 14.95 3.07 -0.81
CA ASN A 56 14.14 2.20 -1.67
C ASN A 56 14.87 1.81 -2.95
N ILE A 57 15.73 2.65 -3.50
CA ILE A 57 16.61 2.29 -4.62
C ILE A 57 17.55 1.14 -4.19
N GLN A 58 18.14 1.24 -3.01
CA GLN A 58 18.99 0.18 -2.49
C GLN A 58 18.23 -1.14 -2.29
N LYS A 59 17.06 -1.07 -1.64
CA LYS A 59 16.18 -2.24 -1.47
C LYS A 59 15.80 -2.87 -2.80
N LEU A 60 15.41 -2.05 -3.78
CA LEU A 60 15.05 -2.53 -5.11
C LEU A 60 16.22 -3.27 -5.77
N LYS A 61 17.44 -2.73 -5.68
CA LYS A 61 18.64 -3.39 -6.21
C LYS A 61 18.88 -4.76 -5.58
N GLU A 62 18.72 -4.85 -4.26
CA GLU A 62 18.84 -6.13 -3.54
C GLU A 62 17.72 -7.11 -3.93
N GLU A 63 16.48 -6.65 -4.04
CA GLU A 63 15.35 -7.50 -4.43
C GLU A 63 15.49 -8.04 -5.86
N LEU A 64 15.96 -7.24 -6.79
CA LEU A 64 16.16 -7.64 -8.18
C LEU A 64 17.28 -8.70 -8.37
N THR A 65 18.06 -9.01 -7.35
CA THR A 65 18.97 -10.16 -7.37
C THR A 65 18.29 -11.51 -7.13
N LYS A 66 17.03 -11.50 -6.64
CA LYS A 66 16.29 -12.70 -6.26
C LYS A 66 15.45 -13.21 -7.44
N ASN A 67 15.67 -14.44 -7.86
CA ASN A 67 14.92 -15.05 -8.97
C ASN A 67 13.40 -15.05 -8.72
N GLU A 68 12.96 -15.23 -7.47
CA GLU A 68 11.56 -15.21 -7.10
C GLU A 68 10.91 -13.84 -7.36
N VAL A 69 11.60 -12.75 -7.04
CA VAL A 69 11.12 -11.38 -7.28
C VAL A 69 11.03 -11.11 -8.77
N LEU A 70 12.03 -11.50 -9.55
CA LEU A 70 12.02 -11.33 -11.00
C LEU A 70 10.85 -12.10 -11.65
N ALA A 71 10.64 -13.35 -11.25
CA ALA A 71 9.55 -14.16 -11.74
C ALA A 71 8.17 -13.59 -11.35
N TYR A 72 8.03 -13.04 -10.12
CA TYR A 72 6.80 -12.39 -9.68
C TYR A 72 6.51 -11.11 -10.46
N ARG A 73 7.49 -10.26 -10.65
CA ARG A 73 7.38 -9.02 -11.44
C ARG A 73 6.97 -9.32 -12.88
N GLN A 74 7.60 -10.32 -13.49
CA GLN A 74 7.27 -10.71 -14.85
C GLN A 74 5.83 -11.23 -14.96
N ILE A 75 5.40 -12.13 -14.08
CA ILE A 75 4.05 -12.70 -14.19
C ILE A 75 2.96 -11.66 -13.95
N THR A 76 3.15 -10.72 -13.02
CA THR A 76 2.17 -9.66 -12.78
C THR A 76 2.06 -8.71 -13.97
N GLU A 77 3.18 -8.36 -14.59
CA GLU A 77 3.23 -7.55 -15.81
C GLU A 77 2.51 -8.25 -16.98
N GLU A 78 2.72 -9.55 -17.13
CA GLU A 78 2.09 -10.35 -18.18
C GLU A 78 0.58 -10.50 -18.01
N ILE A 79 0.12 -10.62 -16.76
CA ILE A 79 -1.30 -10.80 -16.46
C ILE A 79 -2.06 -9.48 -16.54
N TYR A 80 -1.49 -8.39 -16.09
CA TYR A 80 -2.21 -7.12 -15.96
C TYR A 80 -1.76 -6.03 -16.93
N GLY A 81 -0.56 -6.16 -17.50
CA GLY A 81 0.06 -5.11 -18.33
C GLY A 81 0.79 -4.07 -17.50
N LYS A 82 1.75 -3.40 -18.11
CA LYS A 82 2.63 -2.39 -17.46
C LYS A 82 1.91 -1.16 -16.92
N THR A 83 0.78 -0.82 -17.51
CA THR A 83 0.01 0.39 -17.15
C THR A 83 -1.04 0.15 -16.07
N HIS A 84 -1.35 -1.11 -15.78
CA HIS A 84 -2.28 -1.49 -14.73
C HIS A 84 -1.58 -1.48 -13.38
N PRO A 85 -2.19 -0.95 -12.29
CA PRO A 85 -1.56 -0.90 -10.96
C PRO A 85 -1.00 -2.24 -10.47
N TYR A 86 -1.67 -3.36 -10.74
CA TYR A 86 -1.22 -4.69 -10.33
C TYR A 86 -0.10 -5.27 -11.21
N GLY A 87 0.09 -4.74 -12.40
CA GLY A 87 1.17 -5.15 -13.32
C GLY A 87 2.35 -4.19 -13.32
N TYR A 88 2.16 -2.99 -12.76
CA TYR A 88 3.21 -1.99 -12.67
C TYR A 88 4.30 -2.42 -11.69
N ASN A 89 5.52 -2.39 -12.14
CA ASN A 89 6.69 -2.73 -11.36
C ASN A 89 7.64 -1.53 -11.30
N SER A 90 7.78 -0.92 -10.12
CA SER A 90 8.64 0.25 -9.91
C SER A 90 10.07 -0.01 -10.37
N THR A 91 10.68 0.98 -10.99
CA THR A 91 12.05 0.99 -11.46
C THR A 91 12.91 1.95 -10.64
N GLN A 92 14.22 1.92 -10.81
CA GLN A 92 15.10 2.89 -10.16
C GLN A 92 14.76 4.32 -10.60
N SER A 93 14.48 4.52 -11.89
CA SER A 93 14.13 5.85 -12.43
C SER A 93 12.84 6.42 -11.81
N ASP A 94 11.87 5.58 -11.44
CA ASP A 94 10.65 6.07 -10.79
C ASP A 94 10.96 6.69 -9.43
N TYR A 95 11.86 6.08 -8.66
CA TYR A 95 12.32 6.67 -7.40
C TYR A 95 13.15 7.94 -7.63
N GLU A 96 14.03 7.96 -8.63
CA GLU A 96 14.86 9.13 -8.95
C GLU A 96 14.02 10.35 -9.34
N LEU A 97 12.95 10.14 -10.09
CA LEU A 97 12.02 11.18 -10.53
C LEU A 97 11.08 11.67 -9.40
N LEU A 98 10.93 10.91 -8.31
CA LEU A 98 10.05 11.30 -7.23
C LEU A 98 10.51 12.63 -6.60
N SER A 99 9.57 13.55 -6.40
CA SER A 99 9.79 14.85 -5.78
C SER A 99 8.74 15.13 -4.70
N THR A 100 9.07 16.02 -3.78
CA THR A 100 8.16 16.51 -2.74
C THR A 100 6.88 17.11 -3.33
N SER A 101 6.98 17.80 -4.46
CA SER A 101 5.81 18.36 -5.15
C SER A 101 4.87 17.28 -5.69
N MET A 102 5.41 16.17 -6.18
CA MET A 102 4.60 15.02 -6.62
C MET A 102 3.91 14.33 -5.45
N LEU A 103 4.60 14.21 -4.29
CA LEU A 103 4.00 13.65 -3.07
C LEU A 103 2.85 14.52 -2.58
N LYS A 104 3.01 15.84 -2.54
CA LYS A 104 1.95 16.79 -2.18
C LYS A 104 0.76 16.70 -3.14
N ALA A 105 1.00 16.73 -4.43
CA ALA A 105 -0.06 16.61 -5.44
C ALA A 105 -0.81 15.27 -5.34
N HIS A 106 -0.11 14.17 -5.06
CA HIS A 106 -0.74 12.87 -4.82
C HIS A 106 -1.60 12.88 -3.55
N PHE A 107 -1.07 13.44 -2.47
CA PHE A 107 -1.79 13.58 -1.22
C PHE A 107 -3.06 14.40 -1.41
N ASP A 108 -2.97 15.60 -1.98
CA ASP A 108 -4.11 16.49 -2.21
C ASP A 108 -5.18 15.85 -3.12
N HIS A 109 -4.75 14.94 -3.98
CA HIS A 109 -5.67 14.28 -4.93
C HIS A 109 -6.37 13.06 -4.34
N TYR A 110 -5.70 12.25 -3.51
CA TYR A 110 -6.18 10.94 -3.08
C TYR A 110 -6.55 10.83 -1.61
N TYR A 111 -6.00 11.71 -0.74
CA TYR A 111 -6.25 11.63 0.69
C TYR A 111 -7.39 12.57 1.08
N GLY A 112 -8.58 12.02 1.14
CA GLY A 112 -9.80 12.75 1.50
C GLY A 112 -10.63 12.01 2.55
N SER A 113 -11.54 12.72 3.23
CA SER A 113 -12.33 12.16 4.33
C SER A 113 -13.40 11.17 3.89
N ASP A 114 -13.95 11.34 2.70
CA ASP A 114 -14.99 10.46 2.13
C ASP A 114 -14.45 9.09 1.70
N ASN A 115 -13.13 8.94 1.68
CA ASN A 115 -12.42 7.68 1.36
C ASN A 115 -11.60 7.16 2.55
N CYS A 116 -11.92 7.59 3.78
CA CYS A 116 -11.23 7.17 4.99
C CYS A 116 -12.16 6.36 5.88
N HIS A 117 -11.68 5.20 6.35
CA HIS A 117 -12.36 4.36 7.32
C HIS A 117 -11.48 4.21 8.56
N ILE A 118 -12.07 4.42 9.74
CA ILE A 118 -11.38 4.29 11.02
C ILE A 118 -11.96 3.09 11.75
N PHE A 119 -11.08 2.16 12.12
CA PHE A 119 -11.41 0.98 12.91
C PHE A 119 -10.71 1.07 14.26
N ILE A 120 -11.48 0.91 15.33
CA ILE A 120 -10.95 0.91 16.70
C ILE A 120 -11.21 -0.45 17.32
N SER A 121 -10.19 -1.03 17.94
CA SER A 121 -10.26 -2.32 18.61
C SER A 121 -9.57 -2.24 19.98
N GLY A 122 -10.11 -2.97 20.97
CA GLY A 122 -9.59 -3.01 22.34
C GLY A 122 -10.58 -2.43 23.35
N ARG A 123 -10.06 -1.82 24.44
CA ARG A 123 -10.90 -1.15 25.43
C ARG A 123 -11.33 0.21 24.93
N ILE A 124 -12.55 0.30 24.42
CA ILE A 124 -13.13 1.53 23.87
C ILE A 124 -13.96 2.20 24.96
N THR A 125 -13.41 3.27 25.56
CA THR A 125 -14.13 4.14 26.49
C THR A 125 -14.90 5.21 25.73
N ASP A 126 -15.83 5.90 26.40
CA ASP A 126 -16.57 7.03 25.79
C ASP A 126 -15.62 8.17 25.39
N ASP A 127 -14.56 8.40 26.16
CA ASP A 127 -13.53 9.39 25.84
C ASP A 127 -12.78 9.02 24.54
N VAL A 128 -12.38 7.77 24.37
CA VAL A 128 -11.74 7.28 23.14
C VAL A 128 -12.66 7.50 21.94
N ARG A 129 -13.93 7.15 22.06
CA ARG A 129 -14.93 7.35 21.01
C ARG A 129 -15.13 8.83 20.67
N LYS A 130 -15.30 9.65 21.71
CA LYS A 130 -15.50 11.09 21.55
C LYS A 130 -14.30 11.76 20.89
N MET A 131 -13.08 11.53 21.40
CA MET A 131 -11.88 12.12 20.82
C MET A 131 -11.67 11.73 19.36
N THR A 132 -11.94 10.48 19.01
CA THR A 132 -11.83 10.03 17.61
C THR A 132 -12.85 10.74 16.75
N SER A 133 -14.10 10.83 17.21
CA SER A 133 -15.17 11.54 16.49
C SER A 133 -14.88 13.03 16.34
N ASP A 134 -14.39 13.68 17.38
CA ASP A 134 -14.09 15.12 17.35
C ASP A 134 -12.94 15.44 16.38
N LEU A 135 -11.90 14.60 16.32
CA LEU A 135 -10.76 14.84 15.46
C LEU A 135 -11.00 14.44 13.99
N PHE A 136 -11.65 13.32 13.75
CA PHE A 136 -11.79 12.78 12.40
C PHE A 136 -13.20 12.89 11.81
N GLY A 137 -14.23 13.10 12.63
CA GLY A 137 -15.62 13.13 12.18
C GLY A 137 -16.08 14.47 11.59
N SER A 138 -15.36 15.56 11.84
CA SER A 138 -15.72 16.90 11.38
C SER A 138 -15.09 17.35 10.06
N VAL A 139 -14.16 16.55 9.54
CA VAL A 139 -13.40 16.94 8.36
C VAL A 139 -14.16 16.60 7.09
N SER A 140 -14.75 17.63 6.48
CA SER A 140 -15.33 17.55 5.14
C SER A 140 -14.23 17.83 4.11
N ILE A 141 -13.74 16.81 3.44
CA ILE A 141 -12.80 16.97 2.32
C ILE A 141 -13.53 16.69 1.03
N ASN A 142 -13.41 17.62 0.10
CA ASN A 142 -14.07 17.57 -1.20
C ASN A 142 -13.28 16.65 -2.13
N THR A 143 -13.53 15.36 -2.08
CA THR A 143 -12.94 14.43 -3.04
C THR A 143 -13.94 14.09 -4.14
N LYS A 144 -13.57 14.38 -5.37
CA LYS A 144 -14.28 13.84 -6.52
C LYS A 144 -13.90 12.36 -6.66
N LYS A 145 -14.84 11.46 -6.37
CA LYS A 145 -14.66 10.04 -6.71
C LYS A 145 -14.21 9.93 -8.16
N LYS A 146 -13.05 9.37 -8.37
CA LYS A 146 -12.54 9.03 -9.69
C LYS A 146 -12.81 7.56 -9.91
N ASP A 147 -13.77 7.23 -10.75
CA ASP A 147 -13.96 5.85 -11.20
C ASP A 147 -12.74 5.47 -12.05
N LEU A 148 -11.86 4.67 -11.47
CA LEU A 148 -10.76 4.05 -12.19
C LEU A 148 -11.32 2.91 -13.03
N THR A 149 -11.55 3.18 -14.30
CA THR A 149 -11.84 2.12 -15.27
C THR A 149 -10.52 1.43 -15.61
N LEU A 150 -10.23 0.35 -14.92
CA LEU A 150 -9.05 -0.46 -15.18
C LEU A 150 -9.43 -1.54 -16.22
N SER A 151 -8.78 -1.50 -17.38
CA SER A 151 -8.86 -2.57 -18.36
C SER A 151 -7.74 -3.57 -18.12
N THR A 152 -8.07 -4.86 -18.06
CA THR A 152 -7.09 -5.93 -18.14
C THR A 152 -6.85 -6.28 -19.60
N PRO A 153 -5.61 -6.51 -20.03
CA PRO A 153 -5.33 -6.93 -21.39
C PRO A 153 -5.87 -8.35 -21.63
N ASP A 154 -6.16 -8.67 -22.89
CA ASP A 154 -6.45 -10.04 -23.29
C ASP A 154 -5.22 -10.92 -23.05
N ILE A 155 -5.38 -11.92 -22.21
CA ILE A 155 -4.27 -12.77 -21.78
C ILE A 155 -4.15 -13.96 -22.72
N VAL A 156 -3.05 -14.00 -23.44
CA VAL A 156 -2.65 -15.17 -24.23
C VAL A 156 -1.72 -16.05 -23.38
N ALA A 157 -2.08 -17.33 -23.25
CA ALA A 157 -1.25 -18.29 -22.52
C ALA A 157 0.15 -18.39 -23.18
N ARG A 158 1.19 -18.09 -22.43
CA ARG A 158 2.58 -18.16 -22.89
C ARG A 158 3.53 -18.59 -21.81
N LYS A 159 4.68 -19.09 -22.22
CA LYS A 159 5.78 -19.48 -21.36
C LYS A 159 6.94 -18.49 -21.55
N ILE A 160 7.41 -17.92 -20.49
CA ILE A 160 8.53 -16.97 -20.49
C ILE A 160 9.67 -17.58 -19.67
N ASN A 161 10.87 -17.56 -20.22
CA ASN A 161 12.10 -17.99 -19.54
C ASN A 161 12.97 -16.74 -19.35
N ILE A 162 13.39 -16.51 -18.11
CA ILE A 162 14.32 -15.42 -17.75
C ILE A 162 15.61 -16.07 -17.28
N SER A 163 16.71 -15.82 -17.97
CA SER A 163 18.03 -16.26 -17.52
C SER A 163 18.66 -15.19 -16.64
N THR A 164 19.14 -15.60 -15.48
CA THR A 164 19.81 -14.71 -14.51
C THR A 164 21.23 -15.21 -14.24
N LYS A 165 22.05 -14.37 -13.60
CA LYS A 165 23.40 -14.77 -13.17
C LYS A 165 23.38 -15.70 -11.94
N ASN A 166 22.24 -15.85 -11.29
CA ASN A 166 22.09 -16.74 -10.14
C ASN A 166 21.71 -18.14 -10.63
N GLU A 167 22.70 -19.00 -10.82
CA GLU A 167 22.56 -20.35 -11.37
C GLU A 167 22.15 -21.40 -10.33
N HIS A 168 22.13 -21.04 -9.03
CA HIS A 168 21.89 -22.02 -7.95
C HIS A 168 20.42 -22.25 -7.62
N GLN A 169 19.53 -21.35 -8.04
CA GLN A 169 18.10 -21.41 -7.72
C GLN A 169 17.25 -21.10 -8.95
N CYS A 170 16.15 -21.84 -9.10
CA CYS A 170 15.13 -21.59 -10.09
C CYS A 170 13.85 -21.15 -9.40
N ALA A 171 13.18 -20.12 -9.91
CA ALA A 171 11.87 -19.70 -9.47
C ALA A 171 10.85 -19.93 -10.60
N LEU A 172 9.78 -20.65 -10.30
CA LEU A 172 8.67 -20.86 -11.22
C LEU A 172 7.42 -20.15 -10.65
N LYS A 173 6.83 -19.28 -11.45
CA LYS A 173 5.53 -18.67 -11.16
C LYS A 173 4.56 -19.05 -12.28
N THR A 174 3.38 -19.53 -11.90
CA THR A 174 2.28 -19.76 -12.83
C THR A 174 1.05 -19.06 -12.31
N GLY A 175 0.22 -18.53 -13.18
CA GLY A 175 -0.99 -17.82 -12.76
C GLY A 175 -1.83 -17.36 -13.94
N ARG A 176 -3.02 -16.91 -13.59
CA ARG A 176 -3.97 -16.27 -14.51
C ARG A 176 -4.82 -15.28 -13.75
N HIS A 177 -5.42 -14.35 -14.47
CA HIS A 177 -6.47 -13.51 -13.90
C HIS A 177 -7.66 -14.39 -13.49
N LEU A 178 -8.21 -14.11 -12.31
CA LEU A 178 -9.42 -14.73 -11.79
C LEU A 178 -10.43 -13.64 -11.42
N PHE A 179 -11.57 -14.07 -10.91
CA PHE A 179 -12.62 -13.23 -10.38
C PHE A 179 -12.19 -12.55 -9.05
N ASN A 180 -12.84 -11.46 -8.71
CA ASN A 180 -12.61 -10.73 -7.45
C ASN A 180 -13.35 -11.40 -6.26
N LYS A 181 -13.13 -10.85 -5.06
CA LYS A 181 -13.71 -11.36 -3.80
C LYS A 181 -15.25 -11.35 -3.73
N ASN A 182 -15.93 -10.62 -4.62
CA ASN A 182 -17.39 -10.57 -4.67
C ASN A 182 -18.00 -11.71 -5.51
N HIS A 183 -17.17 -12.53 -6.15
CA HIS A 183 -17.64 -13.67 -6.94
C HIS A 183 -18.20 -14.77 -6.01
N PRO A 184 -19.32 -15.44 -6.36
CA PRO A 184 -19.91 -16.50 -5.52
C PRO A 184 -18.92 -17.61 -5.14
N ASP A 185 -18.03 -17.99 -6.04
CA ASP A 185 -17.06 -19.07 -5.84
C ASP A 185 -15.78 -18.64 -5.12
N HIS A 186 -15.66 -17.35 -4.69
CA HIS A 186 -14.46 -16.85 -4.03
C HIS A 186 -14.12 -17.63 -2.76
N ALA A 187 -15.12 -17.93 -1.92
CA ALA A 187 -14.90 -18.66 -0.67
C ALA A 187 -14.42 -20.10 -0.93
N ALA A 188 -15.01 -20.79 -1.90
CA ALA A 188 -14.59 -22.12 -2.29
C ALA A 188 -13.17 -22.14 -2.84
N PHE A 189 -12.82 -21.16 -3.68
CA PHE A 189 -11.47 -21.01 -4.21
C PHE A 189 -10.44 -20.68 -3.12
N PHE A 190 -10.80 -19.85 -2.15
CA PHE A 190 -9.93 -19.53 -1.02
C PHE A 190 -9.62 -20.78 -0.18
N LEU A 191 -10.60 -21.67 0.04
CA LEU A 191 -10.40 -22.94 0.74
C LEU A 191 -9.49 -23.89 -0.04
N LEU A 192 -9.64 -23.97 -1.36
CA LEU A 192 -8.74 -24.76 -2.21
C LEU A 192 -7.28 -24.30 -2.10
N ARG A 193 -7.04 -22.99 -2.03
CA ARG A 193 -5.69 -22.42 -1.87
C ARG A 193 -5.01 -22.84 -0.56
N ILE A 194 -5.78 -23.09 0.50
CA ILE A 194 -5.24 -23.51 1.81
C ILE A 194 -4.94 -25.01 1.83
N GLY A 195 -5.60 -25.79 0.98
CA GLY A 195 -5.48 -27.25 0.93
C GLY A 195 -4.38 -27.78 -0.01
N ILE A 196 -3.66 -26.89 -0.67
CA ILE A 196 -2.52 -27.20 -1.54
C ILE A 196 -1.24 -26.71 -0.84
#